data_a1501ab84bf0fc354aff109422b850cb
#
_entry.id   a1501ab84bf0fc354aff109422b850cb
#
_cell.length_a   1.000
_cell.length_b   1.000
_cell.length_c   1.000
_cell.angle_alpha   90.00
_cell.angle_beta   90.00
_cell.angle_gamma   90.00
#
_symmetry.space_group_name_H-M   'P 1'
#
loop_
_entity.id
_entity.type
_entity.pdbx_description
1 polymer ?
#
loop_
_entity_poly.entity_id
_entity_poly.type
_entity_poly.pdbx_seq_one_letter_code
_entity_poly.pdbx_strand_id
1 'polypeptide(L)'
;MAQQTINIGTAPNDNTGDPLRTGMTKVNANFTENYTTLAAQATTNSNQATTNASQASTNTTVANQISALQAFSTTETAYTPTLTDSLGGATFTGTGTGHYVYISANLVWVNAIYTVATVTGTATGQLFFSLPLLRAHNITMSVFGDNLAAACKALSCQTAHAYPYSLRIYDLTAGTATSIATHVQAGTILRITGLYYI
;
A
#
# COMPACT_ATOMS: atom_id res chain seq x y z
N MET A 1 -36.77 18.77 -35.98
CA MET A 1 -37.65 19.55 -36.92
C MET A 1 -38.13 18.62 -38.02
N ALA A 2 -39.25 18.88 -38.63
CA ALA A 2 -39.81 17.97 -39.65
C ALA A 2 -39.33 18.42 -41.04
N GLN A 3 -38.88 17.50 -41.85
CA GLN A 3 -38.53 17.74 -43.26
C GLN A 3 -39.69 18.41 -44.01
N GLN A 4 -39.40 19.51 -44.68
CA GLN A 4 -40.39 20.15 -45.55
C GLN A 4 -40.46 19.43 -46.88
N THR A 5 -41.64 18.91 -47.19
CA THR A 5 -41.85 18.20 -48.45
C THR A 5 -42.24 19.18 -49.55
N ILE A 6 -41.56 19.14 -50.68
CA ILE A 6 -41.90 19.87 -51.91
C ILE A 6 -43.03 19.12 -52.58
N ASN A 7 -44.14 19.82 -52.86
CA ASN A 7 -45.19 19.24 -53.65
C ASN A 7 -44.87 19.41 -55.15
N ILE A 8 -44.64 18.31 -55.82
CA ILE A 8 -44.28 18.32 -57.23
C ILE A 8 -45.48 18.21 -58.22
N GLY A 9 -46.72 18.21 -57.65
CA GLY A 9 -47.94 18.01 -58.41
C GLY A 9 -48.21 16.53 -58.69
N THR A 10 -49.27 16.23 -59.44
CA THR A 10 -49.71 14.86 -59.81
C THR A 10 -49.37 14.53 -61.25
N ALA A 11 -49.24 15.55 -62.14
CA ALA A 11 -48.87 15.42 -63.51
C ALA A 11 -48.09 16.64 -64.02
N PRO A 12 -47.28 16.55 -65.07
CA PRO A 12 -46.59 17.70 -65.63
C PRO A 12 -47.60 18.81 -66.01
N ASN A 13 -47.31 20.07 -65.53
CA ASN A 13 -48.10 21.25 -65.82
C ASN A 13 -49.55 21.21 -65.30
N ASP A 14 -49.83 20.44 -64.26
CA ASP A 14 -51.20 20.36 -63.67
C ASP A 14 -51.51 21.50 -62.72
N ASN A 15 -50.55 22.39 -62.46
CA ASN A 15 -50.67 23.56 -61.56
C ASN A 15 -51.02 23.22 -60.12
N THR A 16 -50.82 21.96 -59.72
CA THR A 16 -51.10 21.45 -58.35
C THR A 16 -49.86 21.41 -57.46
N GLY A 17 -48.66 21.55 -58.03
CA GLY A 17 -47.39 21.56 -57.31
C GLY A 17 -47.04 22.92 -56.71
N ASP A 18 -45.99 22.95 -55.85
CA ASP A 18 -45.45 24.19 -55.33
C ASP A 18 -44.86 25.05 -56.46
N PRO A 19 -45.16 26.38 -56.47
CA PRO A 19 -44.40 27.26 -57.34
C PRO A 19 -42.91 27.15 -57.10
N LEU A 20 -42.10 27.31 -58.19
CA LEU A 20 -40.62 27.13 -58.10
C LEU A 20 -39.99 27.89 -56.94
N ARG A 21 -40.42 29.13 -56.69
CA ARG A 21 -39.93 29.94 -55.58
C ARG A 21 -40.22 29.28 -54.23
N THR A 22 -41.44 28.78 -54.00
CA THR A 22 -41.86 28.10 -52.78
C THR A 22 -41.08 26.79 -52.56
N GLY A 23 -40.94 25.99 -53.64
CA GLY A 23 -40.14 24.78 -53.63
C GLY A 23 -38.70 25.03 -53.24
N MET A 24 -38.06 26.05 -53.86
CA MET A 24 -36.66 26.40 -53.53
C MET A 24 -36.52 26.98 -52.10
N THR A 25 -37.53 27.68 -51.58
CA THR A 25 -37.54 28.13 -50.18
C THR A 25 -37.53 26.95 -49.21
N LYS A 26 -38.32 25.90 -49.49
CA LYS A 26 -38.36 24.66 -48.70
C LYS A 26 -37.02 23.92 -48.75
N VAL A 27 -36.39 23.84 -49.93
CA VAL A 27 -35.04 23.27 -50.09
C VAL A 27 -34.03 24.01 -49.20
N ASN A 28 -33.97 25.33 -49.31
CA ASN A 28 -33.05 26.15 -48.54
C ASN A 28 -33.28 25.99 -47.02
N ALA A 29 -34.53 25.92 -46.57
CA ALA A 29 -34.87 25.72 -45.18
C ALA A 29 -34.37 24.34 -44.68
N ASN A 30 -34.56 23.28 -45.48
CA ASN A 30 -34.05 21.93 -45.14
C ASN A 30 -32.51 21.89 -45.06
N PHE A 31 -31.82 22.56 -45.98
CA PHE A 31 -30.36 22.67 -45.91
C PHE A 31 -29.91 23.45 -44.67
N THR A 32 -30.53 24.58 -44.37
CA THR A 32 -30.19 25.35 -43.15
C THR A 32 -30.36 24.53 -41.89
N GLU A 33 -31.44 23.75 -41.78
CA GLU A 33 -31.68 22.86 -40.68
C GLU A 33 -30.61 21.78 -40.57
N ASN A 34 -30.24 21.14 -41.69
CA ASN A 34 -29.20 20.11 -41.72
C ASN A 34 -27.85 20.67 -41.28
N TYR A 35 -27.44 21.84 -41.78
CA TYR A 35 -26.19 22.50 -41.35
C TYR A 35 -26.20 22.85 -39.86
N THR A 36 -27.31 23.35 -39.34
CA THR A 36 -27.46 23.64 -37.90
C THR A 36 -27.34 22.36 -37.06
N THR A 37 -27.97 21.26 -37.48
CA THR A 37 -27.92 19.97 -36.80
C THR A 37 -26.51 19.39 -36.82
N LEU A 38 -25.83 19.46 -37.98
CA LEU A 38 -24.43 19.01 -38.11
C LEU A 38 -23.48 19.80 -37.20
N ALA A 39 -23.64 21.10 -37.11
CA ALA A 39 -22.85 21.96 -36.24
C ALA A 39 -23.05 21.57 -34.73
N ALA A 40 -24.32 21.38 -34.35
CA ALA A 40 -24.63 20.94 -32.99
C ALA A 40 -24.04 19.55 -32.70
N GLN A 41 -24.10 18.60 -33.63
CA GLN A 41 -23.51 17.29 -33.48
C GLN A 41 -21.96 17.35 -33.37
N ALA A 42 -21.31 18.19 -34.15
CA ALA A 42 -19.88 18.43 -34.07
C ALA A 42 -19.47 18.96 -32.68
N THR A 43 -20.22 19.86 -32.11
CA THR A 43 -20.02 20.36 -30.74
C THR A 43 -20.19 19.22 -29.70
N THR A 44 -21.24 18.45 -29.82
CA THR A 44 -21.48 17.30 -28.93
C THR A 44 -20.32 16.28 -28.98
N ASN A 45 -19.85 15.96 -30.19
CA ASN A 45 -18.74 15.04 -30.37
C ASN A 45 -17.43 15.58 -29.77
N SER A 46 -17.17 16.87 -29.90
CA SER A 46 -16.02 17.55 -29.29
C SER A 46 -16.08 17.48 -27.75
N ASN A 47 -17.23 17.75 -27.17
CA ASN A 47 -17.43 17.64 -25.72
C ASN A 47 -17.24 16.22 -25.22
N GLN A 48 -17.75 15.23 -25.96
CA GLN A 48 -17.58 13.82 -25.63
C GLN A 48 -16.09 13.40 -25.68
N ALA A 49 -15.36 13.88 -26.69
CA ALA A 49 -13.93 13.61 -26.80
C ALA A 49 -13.15 14.18 -25.58
N THR A 50 -13.49 15.40 -25.15
CA THR A 50 -12.92 16.01 -23.93
C THR A 50 -13.22 15.19 -22.68
N THR A 51 -14.47 14.75 -22.51
CA THR A 51 -14.89 13.91 -21.40
C THR A 51 -14.13 12.58 -21.37
N ASN A 52 -14.00 11.93 -22.53
CA ASN A 52 -13.27 10.67 -22.64
C ASN A 52 -11.78 10.83 -22.32
N ALA A 53 -11.15 11.92 -22.73
CA ALA A 53 -9.77 12.23 -22.40
C ALA A 53 -9.57 12.43 -20.88
N SER A 54 -10.48 13.14 -20.22
CA SER A 54 -10.49 13.34 -18.77
C SER A 54 -10.66 12.01 -18.03
N GLN A 55 -11.56 11.14 -18.48
CA GLN A 55 -11.77 9.82 -17.91
C GLN A 55 -10.53 8.92 -18.06
N ALA A 56 -9.86 8.96 -19.21
CA ALA A 56 -8.63 8.20 -19.43
C ALA A 56 -7.51 8.64 -18.46
N SER A 57 -7.37 9.95 -18.22
CA SER A 57 -6.43 10.49 -17.24
C SER A 57 -6.75 10.01 -15.82
N THR A 58 -8.02 10.05 -15.42
CA THR A 58 -8.48 9.56 -14.11
C THR A 58 -8.18 8.06 -13.95
N ASN A 59 -8.48 7.26 -14.96
CA ASN A 59 -8.21 5.82 -14.94
C ASN A 59 -6.71 5.50 -14.77
N THR A 60 -5.84 6.26 -15.45
CA THR A 60 -4.38 6.14 -15.28
C THR A 60 -3.95 6.46 -13.85
N THR A 61 -4.48 7.51 -13.26
CA THR A 61 -4.20 7.89 -11.87
C THR A 61 -4.61 6.78 -10.90
N VAL A 62 -5.81 6.24 -11.06
CA VAL A 62 -6.32 5.14 -10.22
C VAL A 62 -5.47 3.88 -10.39
N ALA A 63 -5.08 3.53 -11.62
CA ALA A 63 -4.21 2.38 -11.86
C ALA A 63 -2.85 2.51 -11.17
N ASN A 64 -2.25 3.71 -11.20
CA ASN A 64 -0.99 3.99 -10.50
C ASN A 64 -1.15 3.88 -8.98
N GLN A 65 -2.26 4.36 -8.41
CA GLN A 65 -2.55 4.23 -6.98
C GLN A 65 -2.75 2.78 -6.56
N ILE A 66 -3.46 1.98 -7.35
CA ILE A 66 -3.63 0.54 -7.11
C ILE A 66 -2.27 -0.18 -7.15
N SER A 67 -1.43 0.11 -8.14
CA SER A 67 -0.10 -0.49 -8.24
C SER A 67 0.79 -0.13 -7.04
N ALA A 68 0.73 1.12 -6.57
CA ALA A 68 1.45 1.55 -5.38
C ALA A 68 0.96 0.81 -4.11
N LEU A 69 -0.36 0.66 -3.93
CA LEU A 69 -0.93 -0.11 -2.83
C LEU A 69 -0.51 -1.59 -2.87
N GLN A 70 -0.52 -2.20 -4.05
CA GLN A 70 -0.11 -3.60 -4.23
C GLN A 70 1.38 -3.80 -3.92
N ALA A 71 2.23 -2.84 -4.25
CA ALA A 71 3.66 -2.90 -3.94
C ALA A 71 3.93 -2.92 -2.42
N PHE A 72 3.09 -2.27 -1.60
CA PHE A 72 3.22 -2.33 -0.14
C PHE A 72 2.72 -3.64 0.47
N SER A 73 1.77 -4.35 -0.17
CA SER A 73 1.06 -5.46 0.47
C SER A 73 1.60 -6.86 0.14
N THR A 74 2.56 -7.01 -0.77
CA THR A 74 2.88 -8.33 -1.33
C THR A 74 4.34 -8.76 -1.25
N THR A 75 5.27 -7.90 -0.87
CA THR A 75 6.69 -8.29 -0.85
C THR A 75 7.16 -8.53 0.57
N GLU A 76 7.21 -9.81 0.95
CA GLU A 76 7.86 -10.25 2.17
C GLU A 76 9.38 -10.25 1.94
N THR A 77 10.11 -9.51 2.78
CA THR A 77 11.57 -9.42 2.69
C THR A 77 12.21 -10.18 3.83
N ALA A 78 13.09 -11.10 3.50
CA ALA A 78 13.85 -11.87 4.49
C ALA A 78 14.94 -11.02 5.14
N TYR A 79 15.19 -11.23 6.43
CA TYR A 79 16.35 -10.70 7.14
C TYR A 79 16.86 -11.72 8.17
N THR A 80 18.11 -11.55 8.60
CA THR A 80 18.70 -12.41 9.63
C THR A 80 18.78 -11.64 10.95
N PRO A 81 17.91 -11.92 11.93
CA PRO A 81 18.00 -11.32 13.25
C PRO A 81 19.25 -11.75 14.00
N THR A 82 19.72 -10.91 14.91
CA THR A 82 20.84 -11.20 15.84
C THR A 82 20.47 -10.89 17.27
N LEU A 83 21.16 -11.55 18.22
CA LEU A 83 21.10 -11.21 19.64
C LEU A 83 22.41 -10.60 20.09
N THR A 84 22.34 -9.55 20.93
CA THR A 84 23.50 -8.90 21.51
C THR A 84 23.28 -8.54 22.99
N ASP A 85 24.34 -8.63 23.78
CA ASP A 85 24.42 -8.01 25.11
C ASP A 85 24.91 -6.57 24.95
N SER A 86 24.20 -5.59 25.47
CA SER A 86 24.50 -4.16 25.28
C SER A 86 25.87 -3.74 25.86
N LEU A 87 26.40 -4.46 26.83
CA LEU A 87 27.69 -4.19 27.43
C LEU A 87 28.79 -5.17 26.95
N GLY A 88 28.43 -6.11 26.05
CA GLY A 88 29.38 -7.04 25.47
C GLY A 88 29.94 -8.10 26.42
N GLY A 89 29.34 -8.27 27.60
CA GLY A 89 29.77 -9.27 28.58
C GLY A 89 29.51 -10.73 28.15
N ALA A 90 28.47 -10.91 27.30
CA ALA A 90 28.16 -12.21 26.71
C ALA A 90 28.11 -12.11 25.18
N THR A 91 28.49 -13.19 24.53
CA THR A 91 28.32 -13.40 23.08
C THR A 91 27.32 -14.53 22.86
N PHE A 92 26.29 -14.25 22.06
CA PHE A 92 25.27 -15.22 21.66
C PHE A 92 25.55 -15.65 20.22
N THR A 93 25.75 -16.94 19.98
CA THR A 93 25.81 -17.50 18.63
C THR A 93 24.55 -18.32 18.38
N GLY A 94 24.10 -18.39 17.13
CA GLY A 94 22.89 -19.12 16.80
C GLY A 94 22.43 -18.86 15.36
N THR A 95 21.20 -19.27 15.12
CA THR A 95 20.54 -19.08 13.83
C THR A 95 19.31 -18.19 13.98
N GLY A 96 19.24 -17.16 13.15
CA GLY A 96 18.08 -16.26 13.06
C GLY A 96 17.43 -16.34 11.70
N THR A 97 16.10 -16.37 11.68
CA THR A 97 15.29 -16.19 10.47
C THR A 97 14.20 -15.18 10.76
N GLY A 98 14.00 -14.27 9.84
CA GLY A 98 12.97 -13.24 9.98
C GLY A 98 12.49 -12.74 8.64
N HIS A 99 11.30 -12.21 8.66
CA HIS A 99 10.65 -11.58 7.52
C HIS A 99 10.00 -10.28 7.94
N TYR A 100 9.95 -9.32 7.05
CA TYR A 100 9.19 -8.09 7.26
C TYR A 100 8.44 -7.69 6.00
N VAL A 101 7.35 -6.95 6.20
CA VAL A 101 6.47 -6.43 5.14
C VAL A 101 6.15 -4.97 5.43
N TYR A 102 6.21 -4.13 4.41
CA TYR A 102 5.71 -2.77 4.48
C TYR A 102 4.18 -2.78 4.44
N ILE A 103 3.54 -2.34 5.51
CA ILE A 103 2.09 -2.11 5.56
C ILE A 103 1.75 -0.74 4.98
N SER A 104 2.65 0.23 5.15
CA SER A 104 2.60 1.56 4.54
C SER A 104 4.02 2.10 4.39
N ALA A 105 4.16 3.32 3.85
CA ALA A 105 5.47 3.97 3.71
C ALA A 105 6.28 4.03 5.01
N ASN A 106 5.60 4.11 6.16
CA ASN A 106 6.23 4.30 7.46
C ASN A 106 5.86 3.23 8.49
N LEU A 107 5.11 2.18 8.12
CA LEU A 107 4.67 1.13 9.02
C LEU A 107 5.11 -0.24 8.50
N VAL A 108 5.83 -0.98 9.33
CA VAL A 108 6.38 -2.29 9.01
C VAL A 108 5.83 -3.34 9.98
N TRP A 109 5.38 -4.45 9.43
CA TRP A 109 5.17 -5.67 10.19
C TRP A 109 6.41 -6.55 10.13
N VAL A 110 6.79 -7.14 11.25
CA VAL A 110 7.92 -8.05 11.36
C VAL A 110 7.53 -9.33 12.08
N ASN A 111 8.10 -10.43 11.64
CA ASN A 111 8.07 -11.72 12.32
C ASN A 111 9.48 -12.33 12.26
N ALA A 112 10.02 -12.70 13.40
CA ALA A 112 11.36 -13.26 13.46
C ALA A 112 11.54 -14.24 14.61
N ILE A 113 12.46 -15.17 14.39
CA ILE A 113 12.86 -16.19 15.36
C ILE A 113 14.39 -16.22 15.42
N TYR A 114 14.92 -16.39 16.62
CA TYR A 114 16.35 -16.64 16.85
C TYR A 114 16.52 -17.82 17.81
N THR A 115 17.30 -18.81 17.40
CA THR A 115 17.66 -19.98 18.21
C THR A 115 19.11 -19.85 18.63
N VAL A 116 19.36 -19.81 19.93
CA VAL A 116 20.68 -19.69 20.52
C VAL A 116 21.38 -21.05 20.49
N ALA A 117 22.54 -21.13 19.85
CA ALA A 117 23.38 -22.34 19.86
C ALA A 117 24.33 -22.35 21.05
N THR A 118 25.03 -21.23 21.29
CA THR A 118 25.95 -21.12 22.43
C THR A 118 25.86 -19.74 23.09
N VAL A 119 26.20 -19.70 24.37
CA VAL A 119 26.44 -18.46 25.13
C VAL A 119 27.84 -18.54 25.71
N THR A 120 28.68 -17.54 25.43
CA THR A 120 30.04 -17.43 25.98
C THR A 120 30.18 -16.11 26.74
N GLY A 121 30.93 -16.12 27.84
CA GLY A 121 31.04 -14.97 28.74
C GLY A 121 29.87 -14.88 29.75
N THR A 122 29.83 -13.80 30.51
CA THR A 122 28.76 -13.49 31.47
C THR A 122 27.98 -12.29 31.00
N ALA A 123 26.69 -12.47 30.82
CA ALA A 123 25.82 -11.36 30.42
C ALA A 123 25.73 -10.29 31.53
N THR A 124 26.06 -9.08 31.22
CA THR A 124 26.08 -7.95 32.15
C THR A 124 25.19 -6.79 31.73
N GLY A 125 24.77 -6.78 30.47
CA GLY A 125 23.99 -5.72 29.87
C GLY A 125 22.52 -6.09 29.62
N GLN A 126 21.94 -5.41 28.68
CA GLN A 126 20.58 -5.62 28.24
C GLN A 126 20.57 -6.49 26.99
N LEU A 127 19.59 -7.37 26.87
CA LEU A 127 19.43 -8.19 25.69
C LEU A 127 18.74 -7.40 24.58
N PHE A 128 19.40 -7.33 23.44
CA PHE A 128 18.89 -6.70 22.24
C PHE A 128 18.66 -7.73 21.13
N PHE A 129 17.48 -7.63 20.52
CA PHE A 129 17.12 -8.37 19.32
C PHE A 129 17.12 -7.39 18.14
N SER A 130 17.84 -7.68 17.07
CA SER A 130 17.93 -6.74 15.94
C SER A 130 16.64 -6.66 15.13
N LEU A 131 16.31 -5.48 14.66
CA LEU A 131 15.21 -5.21 13.73
C LEU A 131 15.77 -4.99 12.31
N PRO A 132 14.98 -5.30 11.25
CA PRO A 132 15.46 -5.19 9.87
C PRO A 132 15.66 -3.75 9.40
N LEU A 133 14.92 -2.80 9.96
CA LEU A 133 14.92 -1.40 9.54
C LEU A 133 15.03 -0.44 10.73
N LEU A 134 15.54 0.77 10.44
CA LEU A 134 15.58 1.85 11.41
C LEU A 134 14.16 2.21 11.85
N ARG A 135 13.89 2.18 13.15
CA ARG A 135 12.60 2.61 13.70
C ARG A 135 12.59 4.11 14.00
N ALA A 136 11.48 4.79 13.70
CA ALA A 136 11.29 6.20 14.05
C ALA A 136 10.69 6.37 15.45
N HIS A 137 9.62 5.64 15.77
CA HIS A 137 8.84 5.76 17.01
C HIS A 137 8.22 4.43 17.42
N ASN A 138 7.33 4.47 18.38
CA ASN A 138 6.54 3.44 19.03
C ASN A 138 6.48 2.06 18.38
N ILE A 139 6.70 1.05 19.21
CA ILE A 139 6.65 -0.37 18.85
C ILE A 139 5.44 -1.00 19.53
N THR A 140 4.67 -1.75 18.78
CA THR A 140 3.68 -2.70 19.29
C THR A 140 4.11 -4.09 18.87
N MET A 141 4.89 -4.75 19.73
CA MET A 141 5.43 -6.08 19.47
C MET A 141 5.18 -7.01 20.62
N SER A 142 5.03 -8.29 20.29
CA SER A 142 5.02 -9.39 21.23
C SER A 142 6.35 -10.13 21.15
N VAL A 143 6.83 -10.57 22.29
CA VAL A 143 8.00 -11.44 22.42
C VAL A 143 7.63 -12.71 23.18
N PHE A 144 8.11 -13.83 22.66
CA PHE A 144 7.97 -15.15 23.28
C PHE A 144 9.34 -15.78 23.39
N GLY A 145 9.58 -16.48 24.49
CA GLY A 145 10.83 -17.20 24.72
C GLY A 145 10.58 -18.60 25.22
N ASP A 146 11.23 -19.55 24.58
CA ASP A 146 11.27 -20.94 25.02
C ASP A 146 12.68 -21.28 25.56
N ASN A 147 12.74 -22.21 26.50
CA ASN A 147 13.99 -22.70 27.10
C ASN A 147 14.86 -21.58 27.69
N LEU A 148 14.24 -20.60 28.34
CA LEU A 148 14.91 -19.64 29.20
C LEU A 148 15.24 -20.27 30.54
N ALA A 149 16.22 -19.72 31.26
CA ALA A 149 16.50 -20.16 32.64
C ALA A 149 15.24 -20.03 33.52
N ALA A 150 15.06 -20.96 34.45
CA ALA A 150 13.79 -21.21 35.16
C ALA A 150 13.20 -19.98 35.92
N ALA A 151 13.97 -18.94 36.13
CA ALA A 151 13.52 -17.71 36.79
C ALA A 151 12.66 -16.79 35.90
N CYS A 152 12.76 -16.89 34.57
CA CYS A 152 12.05 -16.03 33.62
C CYS A 152 10.68 -16.62 33.26
N LYS A 153 9.60 -15.97 33.68
CA LYS A 153 8.21 -16.43 33.43
C LYS A 153 7.37 -15.51 32.57
N ALA A 154 7.79 -14.27 32.38
CA ALA A 154 7.06 -13.29 31.59
C ALA A 154 8.03 -12.40 30.81
N LEU A 155 7.84 -12.32 29.51
CA LEU A 155 8.64 -11.48 28.66
C LEU A 155 7.87 -10.23 28.23
N SER A 156 8.60 -9.14 28.10
CA SER A 156 8.16 -7.92 27.44
C SER A 156 9.25 -7.35 26.57
N CYS A 157 8.89 -6.49 25.65
CA CYS A 157 9.85 -5.81 24.81
C CYS A 157 9.60 -4.29 24.81
N GLN A 158 10.67 -3.55 24.65
CA GLN A 158 10.65 -2.09 24.64
C GLN A 158 11.64 -1.55 23.62
N THR A 159 11.38 -0.34 23.14
CA THR A 159 12.30 0.39 22.29
C THR A 159 13.61 0.69 23.04
N ALA A 160 14.74 0.40 22.40
CA ALA A 160 16.04 0.84 22.91
C ALA A 160 16.40 2.21 22.30
N HIS A 161 16.18 3.30 23.02
CA HIS A 161 16.34 4.66 22.48
C HIS A 161 17.71 4.92 21.82
N ALA A 162 18.78 4.41 22.41
CA ALA A 162 20.14 4.53 21.88
C ALA A 162 20.49 3.52 20.76
N TYR A 163 19.61 2.57 20.45
CA TYR A 163 19.84 1.48 19.50
C TYR A 163 18.66 1.35 18.54
N PRO A 164 18.60 2.21 17.50
CA PRO A 164 17.42 2.36 16.66
C PRO A 164 17.05 1.13 15.82
N TYR A 165 17.99 0.20 15.63
CA TYR A 165 17.76 -1.08 14.95
C TYR A 165 17.53 -2.25 15.91
N SER A 166 17.22 -1.99 17.18
CA SER A 166 17.13 -3.03 18.18
C SER A 166 15.92 -2.91 19.09
N LEU A 167 15.40 -4.05 19.45
CA LEU A 167 14.36 -4.25 20.43
C LEU A 167 15.00 -4.74 21.72
N ARG A 168 14.76 -4.07 22.82
CA ARG A 168 15.20 -4.52 24.15
C ARG A 168 14.18 -5.51 24.71
N ILE A 169 14.65 -6.65 25.20
CA ILE A 169 13.80 -7.68 25.80
C ILE A 169 14.01 -7.69 27.33
N TYR A 170 12.89 -7.79 28.04
CA TYR A 170 12.84 -7.76 29.50
C TYR A 170 12.12 -8.96 30.07
N ASP A 171 12.53 -9.32 31.29
CA ASP A 171 11.74 -10.17 32.20
C ASP A 171 10.86 -9.27 33.10
N LEU A 172 9.59 -9.56 33.16
CA LEU A 172 8.61 -8.93 34.01
C LEU A 172 8.19 -9.80 35.20
N THR A 173 8.82 -10.94 35.43
CA THR A 173 8.42 -11.91 36.46
C THR A 173 8.40 -11.33 37.86
N ALA A 174 9.29 -10.40 38.16
CA ALA A 174 9.38 -9.74 39.48
C ALA A 174 8.58 -8.42 39.58
N GLY A 175 7.76 -8.09 38.58
CA GLY A 175 7.03 -6.82 38.54
C GLY A 175 7.87 -5.60 38.17
N THR A 176 9.17 -5.76 37.94
CA THR A 176 10.11 -4.75 37.47
C THR A 176 10.79 -5.24 36.20
N ALA A 177 10.94 -4.36 35.21
CA ALA A 177 11.59 -4.71 33.96
C ALA A 177 13.09 -4.95 34.18
N THR A 178 13.54 -6.20 34.16
CA THR A 178 14.94 -6.59 34.24
C THR A 178 15.42 -7.15 32.90
N SER A 179 16.72 -7.01 32.61
CA SER A 179 17.29 -7.60 31.39
C SER A 179 17.27 -9.13 31.48
N ILE A 180 16.86 -9.80 30.39
CA ILE A 180 16.88 -11.25 30.33
C ILE A 180 18.19 -11.82 29.82
N ALA A 181 19.20 -10.99 29.56
CA ALA A 181 20.47 -11.49 29.00
C ALA A 181 21.09 -12.62 29.84
N THR A 182 20.93 -12.57 31.19
CA THR A 182 21.38 -13.62 32.11
C THR A 182 20.52 -14.90 32.10
N HIS A 183 19.33 -14.85 31.52
CA HIS A 183 18.41 -15.98 31.41
C HIS A 183 18.51 -16.74 30.09
N VAL A 184 19.26 -16.18 29.12
CA VAL A 184 19.48 -16.80 27.81
C VAL A 184 20.54 -17.89 27.96
N GLN A 185 20.23 -19.09 27.48
CA GLN A 185 21.13 -20.26 27.50
C GLN A 185 21.13 -20.97 26.13
N ALA A 186 22.01 -21.92 25.95
CA ALA A 186 21.98 -22.74 24.73
C ALA A 186 20.63 -23.44 24.58
N GLY A 187 20.07 -23.39 23.37
CA GLY A 187 18.74 -23.89 23.06
C GLY A 187 17.61 -22.91 23.31
N THR A 188 17.87 -21.69 23.87
CA THR A 188 16.84 -20.66 23.99
C THR A 188 16.35 -20.25 22.58
N ILE A 189 15.02 -20.20 22.45
CA ILE A 189 14.38 -19.72 21.23
C ILE A 189 13.60 -18.44 21.56
N LEU A 190 13.91 -17.35 20.89
CA LEU A 190 13.20 -16.10 21.01
C LEU A 190 12.43 -15.82 19.71
N ARG A 191 11.15 -15.48 19.85
CA ARG A 191 10.27 -15.08 18.74
C ARG A 191 9.74 -13.69 18.97
N ILE A 192 9.79 -12.87 17.96
CA ILE A 192 9.15 -11.54 17.96
C ILE A 192 8.16 -11.45 16.81
N THR A 193 7.05 -10.77 17.04
CA THR A 193 6.11 -10.39 15.99
C THR A 193 5.42 -9.09 16.36
N GLY A 194 5.16 -8.25 15.37
CA GLY A 194 4.44 -7.01 15.60
C GLY A 194 4.69 -5.94 14.57
N LEU A 195 4.24 -4.73 14.90
CA LEU A 195 4.29 -3.55 14.05
C LEU A 195 5.20 -2.48 14.66
N TYR A 196 5.93 -1.77 13.81
CA TYR A 196 6.67 -0.58 14.22
C TYR A 196 6.78 0.45 13.09
N TYR A 197 6.94 1.71 13.49
CA TYR A 197 7.15 2.82 12.54
C TYR A 197 8.64 2.99 12.23
N ILE A 198 8.92 3.28 10.96
CA ILE A 198 10.25 3.58 10.41
C ILE A 198 10.35 5.04 9.98
#